data_a35f3bb656d68defafde8e5ea505af51
#
_entry.id   a35f3bb656d68defafde8e5ea505af51
#
_cell.length_a   1.000
_cell.length_b   1.000
_cell.length_c   1.000
_cell.angle_alpha   90.00
_cell.angle_beta   90.00
_cell.angle_gamma   90.00
#
_symmetry.space_group_name_H-M   'P 1'
#
loop_
_entity.id
_entity.type
_entity.pdbx_description
1 polymer ?
#
loop_
_entity_poly.entity_id
_entity_poly.type
_entity_poly.pdbx_seq_one_letter_code
_entity_poly.pdbx_strand_id
1 'polypeptide(L)'
;MRYPVRPMETDQYPALIERALVYDVARETPLEEAVNLSARLGNRVLMKREDLQPVFSFKLRGAYNKLASLPADALGAGVICSSAGNHAQGVALAAAKRRVRAVIVMPVTTPSIKVDAVRSLGGEVVLHGDAYDDAYAQARELEASEGLTFVHPFDDPLVIAGQGTIGLELAKQMPADVSAVFVPIGGGGLIGGIAAYLKHARPEVRIIGVEPTDSAAMSAALAAGKPVTLDHVGIFADGVAVRRVGDETFRLCQSLVDEIVTVATDQICAGIKDIFEDTRSIVEPAGGLGV
;
A
#
# COMPACT_ATOMS: atom_id res chain seq x y z
N MET A 1 -24.45 8.55 3.95
CA MET A 1 -24.93 7.13 3.98
C MET A 1 -23.71 6.23 3.95
N ARG A 2 -23.39 5.49 5.02
CA ARG A 2 -22.30 4.50 4.97
C ARG A 2 -22.77 3.35 4.09
N TYR A 3 -22.12 3.12 2.97
CA TYR A 3 -22.26 1.85 2.26
C TYR A 3 -21.65 0.79 3.18
N PRO A 4 -22.43 -0.14 3.76
CA PRO A 4 -21.87 -1.21 4.55
C PRO A 4 -21.03 -2.07 3.62
N VAL A 5 -19.72 -2.02 3.79
CA VAL A 5 -18.81 -2.97 3.13
C VAL A 5 -19.12 -4.31 3.77
N ARG A 6 -19.89 -5.16 3.06
CA ARG A 6 -20.02 -6.56 3.48
C ARG A 6 -18.63 -7.20 3.39
N PRO A 7 -18.24 -8.01 4.39
CA PRO A 7 -17.02 -8.80 4.26
C PRO A 7 -17.06 -9.55 2.93
N MET A 8 -16.03 -9.37 2.12
CA MET A 8 -15.94 -10.03 0.83
C MET A 8 -15.31 -11.41 1.03
N GLU A 9 -15.85 -12.45 0.43
CA GLU A 9 -15.22 -13.76 0.46
C GLU A 9 -13.86 -13.71 -0.26
N THR A 10 -12.89 -14.46 0.23
CA THR A 10 -11.50 -14.43 -0.27
C THR A 10 -11.42 -14.81 -1.76
N ASP A 11 -12.24 -15.75 -2.21
CA ASP A 11 -12.34 -16.25 -3.58
C ASP A 11 -12.94 -15.23 -4.57
N GLN A 12 -13.54 -14.15 -4.09
CA GLN A 12 -14.07 -13.04 -4.92
C GLN A 12 -12.98 -12.04 -5.33
N TYR A 13 -11.86 -11.98 -4.60
CA TYR A 13 -10.79 -11.01 -4.88
C TYR A 13 -10.12 -11.19 -6.23
N PRO A 14 -9.79 -12.40 -6.74
CA PRO A 14 -9.21 -12.54 -8.07
C PRO A 14 -10.05 -11.87 -9.17
N ALA A 15 -11.36 -12.12 -9.19
CA ALA A 15 -12.25 -11.49 -10.16
C ALA A 15 -12.37 -9.96 -9.98
N LEU A 16 -12.30 -9.46 -8.74
CA LEU A 16 -12.29 -8.03 -8.46
C LEU A 16 -10.98 -7.37 -8.94
N ILE A 17 -9.84 -8.05 -8.74
CA ILE A 17 -8.51 -7.60 -9.19
C ILE A 17 -8.44 -7.55 -10.72
N GLU A 18 -8.96 -8.56 -11.41
CA GLU A 18 -8.97 -8.59 -12.89
C GLU A 18 -9.79 -7.47 -13.51
N ARG A 19 -10.81 -6.99 -12.78
CA ARG A 19 -11.68 -5.87 -13.20
C ARG A 19 -11.21 -4.51 -12.70
N ALA A 20 -10.10 -4.46 -11.95
CA ALA A 20 -9.62 -3.23 -11.36
C ALA A 20 -9.19 -2.21 -12.43
N LEU A 21 -9.67 -0.99 -12.28
CA LEU A 21 -9.47 0.11 -13.23
C LEU A 21 -8.21 0.91 -12.88
N VAL A 22 -7.01 0.29 -12.89
CA VAL A 22 -5.77 0.97 -12.45
C VAL A 22 -4.97 1.59 -13.59
N TYR A 23 -5.05 1.02 -14.79
CA TYR A 23 -4.13 1.35 -15.89
C TYR A 23 -4.41 2.68 -16.59
N ASP A 24 -5.44 3.41 -16.19
CA ASP A 24 -5.62 4.82 -16.58
C ASP A 24 -4.56 5.75 -15.97
N VAL A 25 -3.94 5.33 -14.86
CA VAL A 25 -2.93 6.10 -14.11
C VAL A 25 -1.68 5.30 -13.80
N ALA A 26 -1.81 4.00 -13.57
CA ALA A 26 -0.69 3.11 -13.28
C ALA A 26 -0.07 2.57 -14.57
N ARG A 27 1.21 2.25 -14.50
CA ARG A 27 1.93 1.50 -15.52
C ARG A 27 2.08 0.05 -15.06
N GLU A 28 2.06 -0.88 -16.00
CA GLU A 28 2.60 -2.20 -15.75
C GLU A 28 4.12 -2.06 -15.59
N THR A 29 4.60 -2.21 -14.35
CA THR A 29 6.02 -2.01 -14.06
C THR A 29 6.82 -3.27 -14.38
N PRO A 30 8.10 -3.15 -14.73
CA PRO A 30 8.93 -4.31 -15.00
C PRO A 30 9.20 -5.12 -13.73
N LEU A 31 9.45 -6.42 -13.93
CA LEU A 31 10.07 -7.31 -12.98
C LEU A 31 11.53 -7.49 -13.42
N GLU A 32 12.46 -6.84 -12.71
CA GLU A 32 13.88 -6.75 -13.10
C GLU A 32 14.76 -7.62 -12.20
N GLU A 33 15.78 -8.24 -12.76
CA GLU A 33 16.75 -9.01 -11.99
C GLU A 33 17.74 -8.09 -11.27
N ALA A 34 17.91 -8.30 -9.96
CA ALA A 34 18.94 -7.70 -9.14
C ALA A 34 20.23 -8.50 -9.30
N VAL A 35 21.04 -8.18 -10.33
CA VAL A 35 22.17 -9.00 -10.77
C VAL A 35 23.24 -9.15 -9.69
N ASN A 36 23.62 -8.04 -9.03
CA ASN A 36 24.64 -8.06 -7.98
C ASN A 36 24.16 -8.81 -6.75
N LEU A 37 22.91 -8.58 -6.36
CA LEU A 37 22.30 -9.26 -5.22
C LEU A 37 22.12 -10.75 -5.50
N SER A 38 21.68 -11.12 -6.69
CA SER A 38 21.55 -12.52 -7.14
C SER A 38 22.89 -13.26 -7.08
N ALA A 39 23.95 -12.62 -7.58
CA ALA A 39 25.29 -13.20 -7.54
C ALA A 39 25.80 -13.39 -6.10
N ARG A 40 25.59 -12.40 -5.22
CA ARG A 40 25.98 -12.47 -3.82
C ARG A 40 25.26 -13.58 -3.04
N LEU A 41 23.97 -13.75 -3.29
CA LEU A 41 23.14 -14.73 -2.59
C LEU A 41 23.20 -16.15 -3.24
N GLY A 42 23.79 -16.28 -4.42
CA GLY A 42 23.75 -17.52 -5.18
C GLY A 42 22.32 -17.96 -5.52
N ASN A 43 21.40 -17.00 -5.65
CA ASN A 43 20.00 -17.23 -5.93
C ASN A 43 19.47 -16.10 -6.83
N ARG A 44 18.47 -16.38 -7.65
CA ARG A 44 17.88 -15.38 -8.53
C ARG A 44 16.91 -14.48 -7.77
N VAL A 45 17.23 -13.20 -7.67
CA VAL A 45 16.41 -12.18 -7.04
C VAL A 45 15.81 -11.25 -8.10
N LEU A 46 14.49 -11.09 -8.09
CA LEU A 46 13.75 -10.25 -9.01
C LEU A 46 13.05 -9.14 -8.23
N MET A 47 13.13 -7.91 -8.72
CA MET A 47 12.50 -6.73 -8.11
C MET A 47 11.32 -6.23 -8.94
N LYS A 48 10.16 -6.12 -8.33
CA LYS A 48 8.98 -5.47 -8.92
C LYS A 48 9.09 -3.95 -8.72
N ARG A 49 9.31 -3.23 -9.80
CA ARG A 49 9.75 -1.82 -9.81
C ARG A 49 8.58 -0.83 -9.68
N GLU A 50 7.87 -0.86 -8.54
CA GLU A 50 6.78 0.10 -8.27
C GLU A 50 7.27 1.53 -7.99
N ASP A 51 8.56 1.74 -7.78
CA ASP A 51 9.22 3.04 -7.76
C ASP A 51 9.16 3.77 -9.13
N LEU A 52 8.94 3.07 -10.23
CA LEU A 52 8.78 3.63 -11.57
C LEU A 52 7.36 4.14 -11.87
N GLN A 53 6.44 4.06 -10.92
CA GLN A 53 5.11 4.66 -11.06
C GLN A 53 5.17 6.20 -11.07
N PRO A 54 4.17 6.90 -11.66
CA PRO A 54 4.14 8.37 -11.74
C PRO A 54 4.30 9.11 -10.40
N VAL A 55 3.89 8.48 -9.29
CA VAL A 55 4.05 9.00 -7.92
C VAL A 55 5.04 8.17 -7.10
N PHE A 56 5.94 7.46 -7.76
CA PHE A 56 7.04 6.68 -7.18
C PHE A 56 6.60 5.60 -6.17
N SER A 57 5.34 5.16 -6.23
CA SER A 57 4.80 4.10 -5.35
C SER A 57 3.56 3.45 -5.93
N PHE A 58 3.25 2.24 -5.44
CA PHE A 58 2.07 1.46 -5.84
C PHE A 58 0.74 2.06 -5.39
N LYS A 59 0.74 3.02 -4.46
CA LYS A 59 -0.48 3.53 -3.79
C LYS A 59 -1.50 4.13 -4.75
N LEU A 60 -1.06 4.66 -5.89
CA LEU A 60 -1.97 5.18 -6.92
C LEU A 60 -2.95 4.11 -7.44
N ARG A 61 -2.55 2.84 -7.48
CA ARG A 61 -3.37 1.73 -7.99
C ARG A 61 -4.67 1.59 -7.19
N GLY A 62 -4.55 1.40 -5.87
CA GLY A 62 -5.71 1.25 -5.01
C GLY A 62 -6.53 2.54 -4.88
N ALA A 63 -5.86 3.70 -4.78
CA ALA A 63 -6.55 4.98 -4.74
C ALA A 63 -7.39 5.20 -6.00
N TYR A 64 -6.81 4.97 -7.19
CA TYR A 64 -7.53 5.16 -8.44
C TYR A 64 -8.65 4.13 -8.62
N ASN A 65 -8.37 2.85 -8.35
CA ASN A 65 -9.41 1.82 -8.44
C ASN A 65 -10.62 2.14 -7.56
N LYS A 66 -10.38 2.63 -6.34
CA LYS A 66 -11.46 3.09 -5.43
C LYS A 66 -12.28 4.20 -6.09
N LEU A 67 -11.65 5.28 -6.54
CA LEU A 67 -12.35 6.42 -7.13
C LEU A 67 -13.06 6.05 -8.45
N ALA A 68 -12.43 5.23 -9.28
CA ALA A 68 -12.99 4.80 -10.56
C ALA A 68 -14.22 3.88 -10.41
N SER A 69 -14.30 3.15 -9.29
CA SER A 69 -15.40 2.23 -8.98
C SER A 69 -16.55 2.88 -8.20
N LEU A 70 -16.40 4.12 -7.75
CA LEU A 70 -17.46 4.84 -7.04
C LEU A 70 -18.46 5.44 -8.04
N PRO A 71 -19.77 5.43 -7.71
CA PRO A 71 -20.77 6.12 -8.50
C PRO A 71 -20.60 7.65 -8.42
N ALA A 72 -21.12 8.36 -9.42
CA ALA A 72 -20.90 9.80 -9.55
C ALA A 72 -21.43 10.62 -8.36
N ASP A 73 -22.53 10.20 -7.75
CA ASP A 73 -23.11 10.82 -6.55
C ASP A 73 -22.20 10.71 -5.32
N ALA A 74 -21.49 9.59 -5.15
CA ALA A 74 -20.51 9.41 -4.09
C ALA A 74 -19.26 10.26 -4.26
N LEU A 75 -19.01 10.74 -5.48
CA LEU A 75 -17.89 11.62 -5.81
C LEU A 75 -18.29 13.11 -5.82
N GLY A 76 -19.59 13.42 -5.75
CA GLY A 76 -20.12 14.77 -5.95
C GLY A 76 -19.56 15.82 -4.98
N ALA A 77 -19.38 15.48 -3.71
CA ALA A 77 -18.75 16.35 -2.72
C ALA A 77 -17.22 16.30 -2.75
N GLY A 78 -16.64 15.27 -3.36
CA GLY A 78 -15.21 15.01 -3.37
C GLY A 78 -14.81 13.83 -2.50
N VAL A 79 -13.51 13.63 -2.40
CA VAL A 79 -12.90 12.56 -1.58
C VAL A 79 -11.99 13.13 -0.51
N ILE A 80 -11.75 12.36 0.54
CA ILE A 80 -10.85 12.75 1.64
C ILE A 80 -10.00 11.56 2.09
N CYS A 81 -8.76 11.84 2.49
CA CYS A 81 -7.94 10.88 3.22
C CYS A 81 -7.08 11.58 4.28
N SER A 82 -6.56 10.80 5.23
CA SER A 82 -5.51 11.23 6.15
C SER A 82 -4.23 10.48 5.78
N SER A 83 -3.23 11.21 5.29
CA SER A 83 -1.91 10.65 4.97
C SER A 83 -0.93 11.77 4.63
N ALA A 84 0.30 11.65 5.11
CA ALA A 84 1.42 12.54 4.77
C ALA A 84 2.39 11.92 3.75
N GLY A 85 2.10 10.72 3.22
CA GLY A 85 3.00 9.96 2.35
C GLY A 85 2.40 9.55 1.02
N ASN A 86 2.78 8.36 0.56
CA ASN A 86 2.43 7.81 -0.75
C ASN A 86 0.93 7.71 -1.03
N HIS A 87 0.12 7.43 0.01
CA HIS A 87 -1.33 7.36 -0.17
C HIS A 87 -1.93 8.74 -0.50
N ALA A 88 -1.45 9.81 0.14
CA ALA A 88 -1.85 11.18 -0.16
C ALA A 88 -1.62 11.54 -1.63
N GLN A 89 -0.44 11.25 -2.16
CA GLN A 89 -0.10 11.48 -3.56
C GLN A 89 -0.94 10.61 -4.51
N GLY A 90 -1.16 9.34 -4.14
CA GLY A 90 -2.02 8.43 -4.90
C GLY A 90 -3.46 8.93 -5.01
N VAL A 91 -4.04 9.42 -3.90
CA VAL A 91 -5.40 9.99 -3.88
C VAL A 91 -5.48 11.29 -4.67
N ALA A 92 -4.50 12.21 -4.50
CA ALA A 92 -4.47 13.46 -5.25
C ALA A 92 -4.39 13.22 -6.76
N LEU A 93 -3.48 12.33 -7.21
CA LEU A 93 -3.37 11.95 -8.63
C LEU A 93 -4.68 11.34 -9.15
N ALA A 94 -5.26 10.40 -8.40
CA ALA A 94 -6.51 9.74 -8.78
C ALA A 94 -7.67 10.74 -8.93
N ALA A 95 -7.79 11.65 -7.98
CA ALA A 95 -8.82 12.70 -7.98
C ALA A 95 -8.63 13.68 -9.14
N ALA A 96 -7.41 14.14 -9.40
CA ALA A 96 -7.09 15.00 -10.55
C ALA A 96 -7.48 14.32 -11.87
N LYS A 97 -7.15 13.03 -12.05
CA LYS A 97 -7.52 12.27 -13.24
C LYS A 97 -9.04 12.14 -13.41
N ARG A 98 -9.76 11.99 -12.30
CA ARG A 98 -11.25 11.90 -12.26
C ARG A 98 -11.94 13.26 -12.24
N ARG A 99 -11.18 14.37 -12.15
CA ARG A 99 -11.69 15.74 -11.98
C ARG A 99 -12.60 15.88 -10.76
N VAL A 100 -12.19 15.29 -9.65
CA VAL A 100 -12.87 15.28 -8.36
C VAL A 100 -12.04 16.07 -7.35
N ARG A 101 -12.69 16.81 -6.47
CA ARG A 101 -12.04 17.48 -5.33
C ARG A 101 -11.42 16.44 -4.41
N ALA A 102 -10.16 16.65 -3.99
CA ALA A 102 -9.48 15.80 -3.01
C ALA A 102 -8.98 16.62 -1.83
N VAL A 103 -9.47 16.32 -0.64
CA VAL A 103 -9.00 16.90 0.63
C VAL A 103 -8.04 15.91 1.29
N ILE A 104 -6.83 16.39 1.59
CA ILE A 104 -5.77 15.56 2.18
C ILE A 104 -5.39 16.16 3.53
N VAL A 105 -5.73 15.47 4.61
CA VAL A 105 -5.42 15.93 5.97
C VAL A 105 -4.08 15.35 6.40
N MET A 106 -3.18 16.24 6.86
CA MET A 106 -1.82 15.90 7.29
C MET A 106 -1.51 16.56 8.63
N PRO A 107 -0.65 15.94 9.48
CA PRO A 107 -0.10 16.62 10.64
C PRO A 107 0.64 17.93 10.26
N VAL A 108 0.63 18.92 11.13
CA VAL A 108 1.40 20.17 10.91
C VAL A 108 2.89 19.96 10.89
N THR A 109 3.36 18.84 11.43
CA THR A 109 4.77 18.40 11.45
C THR A 109 5.22 17.81 10.11
N THR A 110 4.31 17.68 9.13
CA THR A 110 4.64 17.11 7.81
C THR A 110 5.64 18.01 7.06
N PRO A 111 6.77 17.46 6.56
CA PRO A 111 7.73 18.23 5.79
C PRO A 111 7.11 18.91 4.57
N SER A 112 7.52 20.15 4.28
CA SER A 112 6.95 20.96 3.17
C SER A 112 7.04 20.26 1.83
N ILE A 113 8.13 19.51 1.57
CA ILE A 113 8.29 18.75 0.33
C ILE A 113 7.14 17.75 0.08
N LYS A 114 6.61 17.10 1.14
CA LYS A 114 5.48 16.17 1.05
C LYS A 114 4.17 16.93 0.82
N VAL A 115 4.00 18.07 1.50
CA VAL A 115 2.84 18.97 1.31
C VAL A 115 2.78 19.51 -0.11
N ASP A 116 3.92 20.00 -0.61
CA ASP A 116 4.01 20.60 -1.94
C ASP A 116 3.84 19.55 -3.06
N ALA A 117 4.32 18.32 -2.84
CA ALA A 117 4.07 17.21 -3.75
C ALA A 117 2.56 16.94 -3.95
N VAL A 118 1.78 16.94 -2.87
CA VAL A 118 0.31 16.74 -2.94
C VAL A 118 -0.37 17.94 -3.61
N ARG A 119 0.01 19.17 -3.25
CA ARG A 119 -0.53 20.39 -3.88
C ARG A 119 -0.25 20.44 -5.38
N SER A 120 0.95 20.03 -5.82
CA SER A 120 1.31 19.99 -7.24
C SER A 120 0.45 19.01 -8.05
N LEU A 121 -0.11 17.99 -7.40
CA LEU A 121 -1.06 17.03 -7.97
C LEU A 121 -2.52 17.52 -7.91
N GLY A 122 -2.76 18.74 -7.39
CA GLY A 122 -4.10 19.33 -7.28
C GLY A 122 -4.86 18.96 -6.00
N GLY A 123 -4.21 18.35 -5.02
CA GLY A 123 -4.83 18.05 -3.72
C GLY A 123 -4.95 19.29 -2.83
N GLU A 124 -6.11 19.45 -2.18
CA GLU A 124 -6.34 20.45 -1.13
C GLU A 124 -5.77 19.94 0.19
N VAL A 125 -4.70 20.56 0.68
CA VAL A 125 -4.04 20.11 1.92
C VAL A 125 -4.57 20.88 3.12
N VAL A 126 -5.07 20.13 4.11
CA VAL A 126 -5.44 20.62 5.43
C VAL A 126 -4.39 20.13 6.44
N LEU A 127 -3.70 21.08 7.09
CA LEU A 127 -2.74 20.76 8.16
C LEU A 127 -3.45 20.82 9.49
N HIS A 128 -3.45 19.72 10.27
CA HIS A 128 -4.16 19.64 11.55
C HIS A 128 -3.48 18.66 12.51
N GLY A 129 -3.33 19.11 13.78
CA GLY A 129 -2.72 18.31 14.85
C GLY A 129 -1.24 18.04 14.66
N ASP A 130 -0.63 17.45 15.66
CA ASP A 130 0.82 17.15 15.65
C ASP A 130 1.11 15.70 15.22
N ALA A 131 0.13 14.81 15.36
CA ALA A 131 0.25 13.38 15.08
C ALA A 131 -0.74 12.90 14.01
N TYR A 132 -0.50 11.69 13.50
CA TYR A 132 -1.38 11.04 12.53
C TYR A 132 -2.81 10.88 13.05
N ASP A 133 -2.98 10.52 14.33
CA ASP A 133 -4.30 10.28 14.94
C ASP A 133 -5.15 11.57 14.96
N ASP A 134 -4.52 12.74 15.19
CA ASP A 134 -5.21 14.04 15.15
C ASP A 134 -5.68 14.35 13.72
N ALA A 135 -4.79 14.19 12.74
CA ALA A 135 -5.11 14.40 11.33
C ALA A 135 -6.21 13.43 10.86
N TYR A 136 -6.17 12.19 11.33
CA TYR A 136 -7.20 11.19 11.02
C TYR A 136 -8.56 11.58 11.61
N ALA A 137 -8.60 12.01 12.88
CA ALA A 137 -9.83 12.46 13.52
C ALA A 137 -10.45 13.65 12.76
N GLN A 138 -9.62 14.65 12.39
CA GLN A 138 -10.06 15.79 11.59
C GLN A 138 -10.59 15.37 10.21
N ALA A 139 -9.93 14.40 9.55
CA ALA A 139 -10.42 13.89 8.28
C ALA A 139 -11.80 13.23 8.40
N ARG A 140 -12.07 12.54 9.52
CA ARG A 140 -13.38 11.92 9.80
C ARG A 140 -14.46 12.97 10.09
N GLU A 141 -14.11 14.09 10.74
CA GLU A 141 -15.02 15.21 10.96
C GLU A 141 -15.40 15.92 9.65
N LEU A 142 -14.40 16.18 8.79
CA LEU A 142 -14.63 16.79 7.47
C LEU A 142 -15.42 15.85 6.54
N GLU A 143 -15.15 14.55 6.56
CA GLU A 143 -15.96 13.56 5.85
C GLU A 143 -17.45 13.69 6.22
N ALA A 144 -17.76 13.78 7.52
CA ALA A 144 -19.13 13.83 8.00
C ALA A 144 -19.79 15.19 7.72
N SER A 145 -19.08 16.31 7.90
CA SER A 145 -19.63 17.66 7.75
C SER A 145 -19.77 18.11 6.30
N GLU A 146 -18.85 17.67 5.41
CA GLU A 146 -18.86 18.06 4.01
C GLU A 146 -19.41 16.97 3.06
N GLY A 147 -19.74 15.78 3.58
CA GLY A 147 -20.26 14.67 2.79
C GLY A 147 -19.20 14.05 1.85
N LEU A 148 -17.90 14.19 2.19
CA LEU A 148 -16.82 13.66 1.41
C LEU A 148 -16.77 12.12 1.50
N THR A 149 -16.23 11.45 0.47
CA THR A 149 -15.99 10.00 0.52
C THR A 149 -14.59 9.72 1.04
N PHE A 150 -14.48 8.99 2.16
CA PHE A 150 -13.18 8.63 2.73
C PHE A 150 -12.50 7.53 1.90
N VAL A 151 -11.24 7.76 1.53
CA VAL A 151 -10.40 6.79 0.82
C VAL A 151 -9.40 6.19 1.79
N HIS A 152 -9.69 4.97 2.26
CA HIS A 152 -8.85 4.29 3.24
C HIS A 152 -7.51 3.87 2.64
N PRO A 153 -6.37 4.01 3.36
CA PRO A 153 -5.04 3.73 2.80
C PRO A 153 -4.74 2.25 2.53
N PHE A 154 -5.52 1.31 3.09
CA PHE A 154 -5.31 -0.13 2.95
C PHE A 154 -6.54 -1.01 3.23
N ASP A 155 -7.44 -0.64 4.16
CA ASP A 155 -8.53 -1.50 4.61
C ASP A 155 -9.85 -1.20 3.87
N ASP A 156 -9.83 -1.40 2.58
CA ASP A 156 -10.98 -1.25 1.68
C ASP A 156 -10.85 -2.25 0.53
N PRO A 157 -11.86 -3.09 0.25
CA PRO A 157 -11.78 -4.11 -0.80
C PRO A 157 -11.41 -3.58 -2.18
N LEU A 158 -11.87 -2.38 -2.56
CA LEU A 158 -11.51 -1.77 -3.84
C LEU A 158 -10.06 -1.26 -3.85
N VAL A 159 -9.57 -0.76 -2.71
CA VAL A 159 -8.16 -0.38 -2.56
C VAL A 159 -7.28 -1.63 -2.60
N ILE A 160 -7.63 -2.68 -1.86
CA ILE A 160 -6.92 -3.96 -1.85
C ILE A 160 -6.87 -4.56 -3.26
N ALA A 161 -7.99 -4.56 -3.99
CA ALA A 161 -8.05 -5.07 -5.36
C ALA A 161 -7.14 -4.27 -6.32
N GLY A 162 -7.11 -2.94 -6.19
CA GLY A 162 -6.18 -2.11 -6.96
C GLY A 162 -4.72 -2.47 -6.72
N GLN A 163 -4.33 -2.70 -5.45
CA GLN A 163 -2.97 -3.16 -5.11
C GLN A 163 -2.72 -4.59 -5.61
N GLY A 164 -3.75 -5.44 -5.61
CA GLY A 164 -3.70 -6.81 -6.10
C GLY A 164 -3.36 -6.95 -7.58
N THR A 165 -3.52 -5.88 -8.38
CA THR A 165 -3.06 -5.87 -9.79
C THR A 165 -1.56 -6.10 -9.91
N ILE A 166 -0.78 -5.83 -8.87
CA ILE A 166 0.65 -6.23 -8.82
C ILE A 166 0.76 -7.75 -8.81
N GLY A 167 -0.08 -8.45 -8.06
CA GLY A 167 -0.14 -9.93 -8.07
C GLY A 167 -0.52 -10.48 -9.45
N LEU A 168 -1.46 -9.83 -10.15
CA LEU A 168 -1.82 -10.17 -11.52
C LEU A 168 -0.67 -9.98 -12.50
N GLU A 169 0.08 -8.86 -12.39
CA GLU A 169 1.28 -8.61 -13.18
C GLU A 169 2.38 -9.65 -12.86
N LEU A 170 2.63 -9.91 -11.58
CA LEU A 170 3.61 -10.91 -11.14
C LEU A 170 3.28 -12.30 -11.67
N ALA A 171 2.02 -12.74 -11.65
CA ALA A 171 1.62 -14.04 -12.18
C ALA A 171 2.00 -14.23 -13.65
N LYS A 172 2.01 -13.14 -14.42
CA LYS A 172 2.40 -13.13 -15.85
C LYS A 172 3.91 -12.99 -16.07
N GLN A 173 4.59 -12.20 -15.22
CA GLN A 173 5.98 -11.81 -15.42
C GLN A 173 6.97 -12.77 -14.77
N MET A 174 6.56 -13.47 -13.70
CA MET A 174 7.44 -14.36 -12.96
C MET A 174 7.81 -15.62 -13.78
N PRO A 175 9.09 -15.99 -13.83
CA PRO A 175 9.49 -17.32 -14.28
C PRO A 175 8.80 -18.45 -13.50
N ALA A 176 8.74 -19.64 -14.11
CA ALA A 176 8.05 -20.78 -13.51
C ALA A 176 8.71 -21.29 -12.22
N ASP A 177 9.99 -21.04 -12.05
CA ASP A 177 10.82 -21.49 -10.92
C ASP A 177 10.86 -20.54 -9.73
N VAL A 178 10.10 -19.42 -9.77
CA VAL A 178 9.98 -18.54 -8.60
C VAL A 178 9.26 -19.25 -7.47
N SER A 179 9.92 -19.33 -6.30
CA SER A 179 9.44 -20.06 -5.13
C SER A 179 8.77 -19.17 -4.07
N ALA A 180 9.12 -17.87 -4.01
CA ALA A 180 8.61 -16.96 -2.99
C ALA A 180 8.53 -15.52 -3.49
N VAL A 181 7.58 -14.75 -2.92
CA VAL A 181 7.45 -13.30 -3.09
C VAL A 181 7.49 -12.64 -1.72
N PHE A 182 8.45 -11.72 -1.53
CA PHE A 182 8.59 -10.93 -0.31
C PHE A 182 7.85 -9.61 -0.47
N VAL A 183 6.99 -9.27 0.48
CA VAL A 183 6.11 -8.10 0.39
C VAL A 183 6.18 -7.27 1.67
N PRO A 184 6.57 -5.98 1.62
CA PRO A 184 6.50 -5.08 2.76
C PRO A 184 5.09 -4.96 3.32
N ILE A 185 4.96 -5.00 4.65
CA ILE A 185 3.68 -4.84 5.34
C ILE A 185 3.67 -3.57 6.19
N GLY A 186 2.70 -2.70 5.93
CA GLY A 186 2.20 -1.72 6.87
C GLY A 186 0.80 -2.13 7.32
N GLY A 187 -0.25 -1.54 6.77
CA GLY A 187 -1.64 -1.91 7.07
C GLY A 187 -2.16 -3.20 6.40
N GLY A 188 -1.36 -3.86 5.55
CA GLY A 188 -1.68 -5.15 4.95
C GLY A 188 -2.36 -5.10 3.56
N GLY A 189 -2.71 -3.91 3.03
CA GLY A 189 -3.44 -3.81 1.75
C GLY A 189 -2.68 -4.32 0.53
N LEU A 190 -1.35 -4.10 0.49
CA LEU A 190 -0.51 -4.60 -0.60
C LEU A 190 -0.39 -6.12 -0.58
N ILE A 191 0.05 -6.67 0.54
CA ILE A 191 0.25 -8.12 0.67
C ILE A 191 -1.06 -8.88 0.55
N GLY A 192 -2.16 -8.36 1.14
CA GLY A 192 -3.48 -8.98 1.02
C GLY A 192 -3.95 -9.05 -0.43
N GLY A 193 -3.76 -7.99 -1.20
CA GLY A 193 -4.10 -7.98 -2.63
C GLY A 193 -3.22 -8.91 -3.48
N ILE A 194 -1.89 -8.87 -3.28
CA ILE A 194 -0.94 -9.74 -3.98
C ILE A 194 -1.23 -11.21 -3.65
N ALA A 195 -1.39 -11.54 -2.36
CA ALA A 195 -1.66 -12.89 -1.90
C ALA A 195 -2.98 -13.44 -2.46
N ALA A 196 -4.05 -12.62 -2.46
CA ALA A 196 -5.34 -13.03 -2.99
C ALA A 196 -5.27 -13.43 -4.46
N TYR A 197 -4.46 -12.75 -5.27
CA TYR A 197 -4.31 -13.13 -6.68
C TYR A 197 -3.31 -14.27 -6.88
N LEU A 198 -2.13 -14.21 -6.26
CA LEU A 198 -1.09 -15.23 -6.46
C LEU A 198 -1.50 -16.59 -5.92
N LYS A 199 -2.17 -16.68 -4.78
CA LYS A 199 -2.68 -17.96 -4.28
C LYS A 199 -3.76 -18.57 -5.16
N HIS A 200 -4.45 -17.76 -5.96
CA HIS A 200 -5.37 -18.24 -6.99
C HIS A 200 -4.63 -18.71 -8.26
N ALA A 201 -3.69 -17.91 -8.78
CA ALA A 201 -3.04 -18.13 -10.06
C ALA A 201 -1.78 -19.02 -9.99
N ARG A 202 -1.04 -18.95 -8.89
CA ARG A 202 0.25 -19.62 -8.63
C ARG A 202 0.32 -20.09 -7.17
N PRO A 203 -0.55 -21.03 -6.73
CA PRO A 203 -0.68 -21.44 -5.33
C PRO A 203 0.60 -22.03 -4.72
N GLU A 204 1.51 -22.52 -5.54
CA GLU A 204 2.82 -23.04 -5.14
C GLU A 204 3.79 -21.95 -4.64
N VAL A 205 3.58 -20.68 -5.04
CA VAL A 205 4.46 -19.58 -4.66
C VAL A 205 4.18 -19.17 -3.24
N ARG A 206 5.21 -19.12 -2.40
CA ARG A 206 5.10 -18.64 -1.01
C ARG A 206 4.99 -17.12 -0.98
N ILE A 207 4.09 -16.63 -0.15
CA ILE A 207 3.93 -15.20 0.13
C ILE A 207 4.51 -14.90 1.51
N ILE A 208 5.60 -14.15 1.53
CA ILE A 208 6.32 -13.81 2.75
C ILE A 208 6.18 -12.31 3.01
N GLY A 209 5.56 -11.98 4.14
CA GLY A 209 5.45 -10.61 4.61
C GLY A 209 6.74 -10.14 5.28
N VAL A 210 7.08 -8.87 5.12
CA VAL A 210 8.24 -8.27 5.80
C VAL A 210 7.81 -7.03 6.57
N GLU A 211 8.09 -7.00 7.87
CA GLU A 211 7.79 -5.87 8.75
C GLU A 211 9.06 -5.37 9.46
N PRO A 212 9.16 -4.07 9.79
CA PRO A 212 10.19 -3.60 10.72
C PRO A 212 9.93 -4.17 12.12
N THR A 213 10.99 -4.50 12.86
CA THR A 213 10.88 -5.01 14.24
C THR A 213 10.15 -4.07 15.19
N ASP A 214 10.22 -2.76 14.93
CA ASP A 214 9.60 -1.70 15.73
C ASP A 214 8.22 -1.25 15.20
N SER A 215 7.69 -1.93 14.18
CA SER A 215 6.38 -1.66 13.57
C SER A 215 5.70 -2.93 13.05
N ALA A 216 5.80 -4.05 13.79
CA ALA A 216 5.33 -5.38 13.39
C ALA A 216 3.86 -5.61 13.78
N ALA A 217 2.94 -4.77 13.27
CA ALA A 217 1.53 -4.80 13.64
C ALA A 217 0.78 -6.05 13.13
N MET A 218 1.13 -6.55 11.93
CA MET A 218 0.49 -7.76 11.37
C MET A 218 0.98 -9.01 12.11
N SER A 219 2.28 -9.12 12.41
CA SER A 219 2.83 -10.22 13.21
C SER A 219 2.14 -10.29 14.57
N ALA A 220 2.01 -9.15 15.26
CA ALA A 220 1.33 -9.07 16.54
C ALA A 220 -0.16 -9.46 16.43
N ALA A 221 -0.84 -9.04 15.38
CA ALA A 221 -2.25 -9.37 15.12
C ALA A 221 -2.43 -10.87 14.86
N LEU A 222 -1.56 -11.48 14.04
CA LEU A 222 -1.62 -12.92 13.76
C LEU A 222 -1.35 -13.75 15.01
N ALA A 223 -0.37 -13.36 15.83
CA ALA A 223 -0.09 -14.01 17.10
C ALA A 223 -1.27 -13.92 18.08
N ALA A 224 -2.00 -12.80 18.09
CA ALA A 224 -3.18 -12.58 18.93
C ALA A 224 -4.48 -13.19 18.36
N GLY A 225 -4.48 -13.62 17.10
CA GLY A 225 -5.67 -14.10 16.38
C GLY A 225 -6.71 -13.02 16.07
N LYS A 226 -6.35 -11.74 16.22
CA LYS A 226 -7.20 -10.55 15.96
C LYS A 226 -6.34 -9.32 15.78
N PRO A 227 -6.85 -8.28 15.07
CA PRO A 227 -6.15 -7.00 15.00
C PRO A 227 -5.89 -6.41 16.39
N VAL A 228 -4.67 -6.01 16.65
CA VAL A 228 -4.21 -5.35 17.87
C VAL A 228 -3.65 -3.98 17.55
N THR A 229 -3.64 -3.07 18.53
CA THR A 229 -3.04 -1.75 18.40
C THR A 229 -1.72 -1.75 19.16
N LEU A 230 -0.62 -1.46 18.46
CA LEU A 230 0.70 -1.30 19.08
C LEU A 230 0.74 0.01 19.88
N ASP A 231 1.42 -0.01 21.03
CA ASP A 231 1.62 1.20 21.83
C ASP A 231 2.49 2.23 21.10
N HIS A 232 3.55 1.73 20.45
CA HIS A 232 4.50 2.53 19.69
C HIS A 232 4.84 1.89 18.35
N VAL A 233 5.22 2.72 17.37
CA VAL A 233 5.78 2.28 16.08
C VAL A 233 7.01 3.12 15.76
N GLY A 234 8.02 2.48 15.17
CA GLY A 234 9.19 3.16 14.65
C GLY A 234 8.84 4.05 13.46
N ILE A 235 9.56 5.15 13.33
CA ILE A 235 9.30 6.15 12.27
C ILE A 235 10.31 6.09 11.12
N PHE A 236 11.32 5.22 11.21
CA PHE A 236 12.35 5.13 10.17
C PHE A 236 11.75 4.69 8.84
N ALA A 237 10.94 3.62 8.84
CA ALA A 237 10.20 3.17 7.68
C ALA A 237 8.75 3.70 7.72
N ASP A 238 8.57 5.03 7.61
CA ASP A 238 7.31 5.74 7.80
C ASP A 238 6.19 5.26 6.87
N GLY A 239 6.53 4.80 5.65
CA GLY A 239 5.58 4.24 4.70
C GLY A 239 4.87 2.95 5.17
N VAL A 240 5.39 2.26 6.19
CA VAL A 240 4.83 1.06 6.81
C VAL A 240 4.58 1.21 8.31
N ALA A 241 4.81 2.38 8.90
CA ALA A 241 4.60 2.67 10.31
C ALA A 241 3.10 2.74 10.66
N VAL A 242 2.48 1.58 10.88
CA VAL A 242 1.05 1.44 11.16
C VAL A 242 0.86 0.80 12.52
N ARG A 243 0.11 1.48 13.42
CA ARG A 243 -0.15 0.98 14.78
C ARG A 243 -1.15 -0.18 14.81
N ARG A 244 -2.09 -0.21 13.87
CA ARG A 244 -3.13 -1.26 13.78
C ARG A 244 -3.42 -1.60 12.33
N VAL A 245 -3.37 -2.87 12.00
CA VAL A 245 -3.77 -3.41 10.69
C VAL A 245 -5.29 -3.32 10.51
N GLY A 246 -5.75 -3.39 9.26
CA GLY A 246 -7.17 -3.41 8.96
C GLY A 246 -7.83 -4.73 9.31
N ASP A 247 -9.13 -4.73 9.48
CA ASP A 247 -9.89 -5.96 9.79
C ASP A 247 -9.94 -6.88 8.56
N GLU A 248 -10.16 -6.33 7.37
CA GLU A 248 -10.18 -7.09 6.12
C GLU A 248 -8.77 -7.52 5.69
N THR A 249 -7.77 -6.63 5.84
CA THR A 249 -6.39 -6.99 5.51
C THR A 249 -5.83 -8.05 6.46
N PHE A 250 -6.19 -8.02 7.75
CA PHE A 250 -5.88 -9.09 8.71
C PHE A 250 -6.48 -10.42 8.26
N ARG A 251 -7.77 -10.44 7.92
CA ARG A 251 -8.48 -11.65 7.47
C ARG A 251 -7.80 -12.28 6.25
N LEU A 252 -7.41 -11.47 5.27
CA LEU A 252 -6.69 -11.94 4.10
C LEU A 252 -5.29 -12.49 4.45
N CYS A 253 -4.52 -11.74 5.25
CA CYS A 253 -3.19 -12.17 5.65
C CYS A 253 -3.22 -13.48 6.46
N GLN A 254 -4.18 -13.61 7.39
CA GLN A 254 -4.34 -14.82 8.19
C GLN A 254 -4.59 -16.08 7.35
N SER A 255 -5.27 -15.92 6.20
CA SER A 255 -5.64 -17.07 5.36
C SER A 255 -4.67 -17.34 4.21
N LEU A 256 -3.89 -16.35 3.75
CA LEU A 256 -3.17 -16.42 2.49
C LEU A 256 -1.65 -16.20 2.60
N VAL A 257 -1.16 -15.62 3.69
CA VAL A 257 0.27 -15.35 3.89
C VAL A 257 0.92 -16.54 4.58
N ASP A 258 2.01 -17.02 4.00
CA ASP A 258 2.67 -18.24 4.50
C ASP A 258 3.58 -17.97 5.69
N GLU A 259 4.20 -16.79 5.73
CA GLU A 259 5.17 -16.42 6.76
C GLU A 259 5.28 -14.90 6.87
N ILE A 260 5.62 -14.39 8.04
CA ILE A 260 6.06 -13.00 8.23
C ILE A 260 7.42 -13.00 8.90
N VAL A 261 8.34 -12.25 8.33
CA VAL A 261 9.67 -12.00 8.90
C VAL A 261 9.77 -10.55 9.34
N THR A 262 10.54 -10.31 10.40
CA THR A 262 10.83 -8.96 10.88
C THR A 262 12.28 -8.61 10.65
N VAL A 263 12.55 -7.35 10.29
CA VAL A 263 13.90 -6.83 10.01
C VAL A 263 14.20 -5.59 10.83
N ALA A 264 15.45 -5.45 11.23
CA ALA A 264 15.94 -4.29 11.98
C ALA A 264 16.32 -3.14 11.02
N THR A 265 16.47 -1.93 11.55
CA THR A 265 16.80 -0.72 10.78
C THR A 265 18.08 -0.86 9.96
N ASP A 266 19.12 -1.49 10.50
CA ASP A 266 20.38 -1.73 9.78
C ASP A 266 20.22 -2.68 8.59
N GLN A 267 19.33 -3.68 8.70
CA GLN A 267 18.97 -4.58 7.60
C GLN A 267 18.20 -3.82 6.51
N ILE A 268 17.27 -2.93 6.90
CA ILE A 268 16.57 -2.06 5.94
C ILE A 268 17.58 -1.16 5.18
N CYS A 269 18.56 -0.57 5.90
CA CYS A 269 19.60 0.23 5.27
C CYS A 269 20.46 -0.61 4.29
N ALA A 270 20.76 -1.86 4.63
CA ALA A 270 21.46 -2.77 3.74
C ALA A 270 20.64 -3.06 2.46
N GLY A 271 19.33 -3.31 2.59
CA GLY A 271 18.42 -3.50 1.45
C GLY A 271 18.36 -2.27 0.53
N ILE A 272 18.28 -1.04 1.10
CA ILE A 272 18.33 0.21 0.31
C ILE A 272 19.63 0.29 -0.50
N LYS A 273 20.77 -0.02 0.14
CA LYS A 273 22.07 -0.04 -0.53
C LYS A 273 22.12 -1.06 -1.66
N ASP A 274 21.63 -2.27 -1.43
CA ASP A 274 21.61 -3.32 -2.44
C ASP A 274 20.74 -2.93 -3.65
N ILE A 275 19.56 -2.36 -3.42
CA ILE A 275 18.70 -1.83 -4.49
C ILE A 275 19.44 -0.74 -5.27
N PHE A 276 20.12 0.19 -4.60
CA PHE A 276 20.88 1.23 -5.27
C PHE A 276 22.05 0.67 -6.12
N GLU A 277 22.74 -0.35 -5.63
CA GLU A 277 23.84 -1.00 -6.38
C GLU A 277 23.35 -1.65 -7.68
N ASP A 278 22.15 -2.21 -7.68
CA ASP A 278 21.57 -2.87 -8.87
C ASP A 278 20.83 -1.88 -9.81
N THR A 279 20.12 -0.89 -9.26
CA THR A 279 19.18 -0.07 -10.05
C THR A 279 19.58 1.38 -10.22
N ARG A 280 20.51 1.90 -9.42
CA ARG A 280 20.83 3.34 -9.24
C ARG A 280 19.66 4.18 -8.73
N SER A 281 18.59 3.54 -8.25
CA SER A 281 17.47 4.22 -7.57
C SER A 281 17.68 4.21 -6.06
N ILE A 282 17.44 5.36 -5.41
CA ILE A 282 17.36 5.44 -3.96
C ILE A 282 15.90 5.29 -3.57
N VAL A 283 15.57 4.23 -2.86
CA VAL A 283 14.21 3.99 -2.38
C VAL A 283 14.04 4.48 -0.95
N GLU A 284 12.81 4.79 -0.56
CA GLU A 284 12.47 5.06 0.84
C GLU A 284 12.64 3.79 1.69
N PRO A 285 12.80 3.88 3.02
CA PRO A 285 13.00 2.72 3.88
C PRO A 285 11.93 1.64 3.73
N ALA A 286 10.67 2.01 3.55
CA ALA A 286 9.59 1.05 3.31
C ALA A 286 9.79 0.23 2.01
N GLY A 287 10.41 0.83 0.99
CA GLY A 287 10.73 0.15 -0.27
C GLY A 287 11.89 -0.84 -0.16
N GLY A 288 12.77 -0.67 0.83
CA GLY A 288 13.92 -1.54 1.09
C GLY A 288 13.59 -2.81 1.85
N LEU A 289 12.41 -2.92 2.44
CA LEU A 289 12.05 -4.03 3.34
C LEU A 289 12.02 -5.40 2.66
N GLY A 290 11.65 -5.46 1.39
CA GLY A 290 11.48 -6.73 0.68
C GLY A 290 12.78 -7.36 0.19
N VAL A 291 13.93 -6.68 0.39
CA VAL A 291 15.28 -7.06 -0.03
C VAL A 291 16.15 -7.36 1.18
#